data_379099660bc85a49cfa7cb9b61ce7c52
#
_entry.id   379099660bc85a49cfa7cb9b61ce7c52
#
_cell.length_a   1.000
_cell.length_b   1.000
_cell.length_c   1.000
_cell.angle_alpha   90.00
_cell.angle_beta   90.00
_cell.angle_gamma   90.00
#
_symmetry.space_group_name_H-M   'P 1'
#
loop_
_entity.id
_entity.type
_entity.pdbx_description
1 polymer ?
#
loop_
_entity_poly.entity_id
_entity_poly.type
_entity_poly.pdbx_seq_one_letter_code
_entity_poly.pdbx_strand_id
1 'polypeptide(L)'
;MEPFYYQHLEKSEQTIYHAIKTGLMALEDHFLVPYADPARISMIFFLVRLDCPEIFYAVTFKLRKWPQSDNLEILPEYLFDKKTIRQQQKAMSARVEKLARAVSTKTELEKELYIHDFICENIHYDKLKKPYSHEIIGPLGHGVGVCEGIAKSVKVLCDALGIWCIIVISEANPEKKIKYRHAWNIVKIGKTYYHLDATFDLSLSKTLTRHDYFNLSDDAIFRDHEPIMTEHVPCTDGSHFYYLEKKLSFTKQEEVKKRAAQAAKKKKPFLFHWRGGYLTREILKKLLIGIEEAAKEKGKQAKVSLNWMQAVLCVEFEDMDEAVAVSMQKSDDVDNVEIEQANEGELL
;
A
#
# COMPACT_ATOMS: atom_id res chain seq x y z
N MET A 1 8.46 14.00 13.87
CA MET A 1 7.07 13.94 14.35
C MET A 1 7.03 13.09 15.63
N GLU A 2 6.14 13.39 16.59
CA GLU A 2 6.00 12.50 17.77
C GLU A 2 5.43 11.15 17.34
N PRO A 3 5.94 10.03 17.89
CA PRO A 3 5.49 8.69 17.52
C PRO A 3 4.01 8.49 17.89
N PHE A 4 3.21 8.00 16.95
CA PHE A 4 1.77 7.88 17.11
C PHE A 4 1.39 6.83 18.17
N TYR A 5 1.93 5.64 18.07
CA TYR A 5 1.61 4.54 18.99
C TYR A 5 2.09 4.82 20.40
N TYR A 6 3.26 5.46 20.55
CA TYR A 6 3.76 5.90 21.85
C TYR A 6 2.74 6.76 22.62
N GLN A 7 2.06 7.69 21.92
CA GLN A 7 1.11 8.59 22.56
C GLN A 7 -0.15 7.88 23.10
N HIS A 8 -0.46 6.68 22.59
CA HIS A 8 -1.62 5.88 22.99
C HIS A 8 -1.27 4.83 24.05
N LEU A 9 -0.01 4.76 24.50
CA LEU A 9 0.42 3.89 25.58
C LEU A 9 0.22 4.54 26.95
N GLU A 10 -0.02 3.74 27.96
CA GLU A 10 0.01 4.18 29.36
C GLU A 10 1.43 4.59 29.79
N LYS A 11 1.55 5.43 30.84
CA LYS A 11 2.86 5.94 31.28
C LYS A 11 3.88 4.84 31.62
N SER A 12 3.44 3.75 32.25
CA SER A 12 4.29 2.58 32.52
C SER A 12 4.81 1.94 31.25
N GLU A 13 3.97 1.83 30.24
CA GLU A 13 4.28 1.26 28.92
C GLU A 13 5.16 2.19 28.09
N GLN A 14 4.96 3.50 28.20
CA GLN A 14 5.85 4.51 27.59
C GLN A 14 7.28 4.37 28.10
N THR A 15 7.47 4.00 29.38
CA THR A 15 8.80 3.72 29.93
C THR A 15 9.44 2.49 29.25
N ILE A 16 8.67 1.42 29.05
CA ILE A 16 9.11 0.22 28.33
C ILE A 16 9.44 0.56 26.89
N TYR A 17 8.56 1.31 26.21
CA TYR A 17 8.76 1.77 24.84
C TYR A 17 10.09 2.55 24.68
N HIS A 18 10.36 3.51 25.57
CA HIS A 18 11.61 4.27 25.56
C HIS A 18 12.85 3.39 25.77
N ALA A 19 12.79 2.46 26.73
CA ALA A 19 13.89 1.54 26.98
C ALA A 19 14.18 0.66 25.76
N ILE A 20 13.13 0.11 25.13
CA ILE A 20 13.26 -0.70 23.88
C ILE A 20 13.85 0.17 22.76
N LYS A 21 13.27 1.33 22.47
CA LYS A 21 13.76 2.22 21.42
C LYS A 21 15.22 2.60 21.63
N THR A 22 15.59 3.01 22.84
CA THR A 22 16.96 3.44 23.18
C THR A 22 17.95 2.29 23.03
N GLY A 23 17.65 1.09 23.61
CA GLY A 23 18.53 -0.08 23.50
C GLY A 23 18.74 -0.53 22.05
N LEU A 24 17.67 -0.54 21.26
CA LEU A 24 17.77 -0.88 19.83
C LEU A 24 18.59 0.15 19.05
N MET A 25 18.36 1.44 19.26
CA MET A 25 19.12 2.50 18.58
C MET A 25 20.60 2.50 18.96
N ALA A 26 20.92 2.17 20.20
CA ALA A 26 22.30 2.00 20.68
C ALA A 26 22.96 0.70 20.19
N LEU A 27 22.20 -0.20 19.57
CA LEU A 27 22.65 -1.54 19.17
C LEU A 27 23.16 -2.35 20.35
N GLU A 28 22.47 -2.28 21.49
CA GLU A 28 22.85 -3.04 22.68
C GLU A 28 22.60 -4.53 22.47
N ASP A 29 23.46 -5.39 23.01
CA ASP A 29 23.28 -6.84 22.94
C ASP A 29 22.19 -7.32 23.92
N HIS A 30 21.97 -6.55 24.98
CA HIS A 30 20.93 -6.74 25.98
C HIS A 30 20.66 -5.42 26.73
N PHE A 31 19.44 -5.23 27.17
CA PHE A 31 19.04 -4.09 27.98
C PHE A 31 17.83 -4.44 28.87
N LEU A 32 17.64 -3.66 29.93
CA LEU A 32 16.58 -3.87 30.90
C LEU A 32 15.33 -3.05 30.56
N VAL A 33 14.18 -3.66 30.82
CA VAL A 33 12.87 -3.00 30.79
C VAL A 33 12.14 -3.29 32.13
N PRO A 34 11.27 -2.38 32.59
CA PRO A 34 10.38 -2.67 33.72
C PRO A 34 9.59 -3.95 33.47
N TYR A 35 9.30 -4.69 34.55
CA TYR A 35 8.51 -5.91 34.46
C TYR A 35 7.11 -5.62 33.94
N ALA A 36 6.71 -6.36 32.91
CA ALA A 36 5.37 -6.41 32.39
C ALA A 36 5.10 -7.80 31.80
N ASP A 37 3.84 -8.09 31.46
CA ASP A 37 3.48 -9.33 30.79
C ASP A 37 4.29 -9.47 29.48
N PRO A 38 4.90 -10.65 29.18
CA PRO A 38 5.68 -10.88 27.98
C PRO A 38 4.94 -10.57 26.67
N ALA A 39 3.64 -10.85 26.60
CA ALA A 39 2.82 -10.52 25.43
C ALA A 39 2.71 -9.01 25.25
N ARG A 40 2.60 -8.26 26.37
CA ARG A 40 2.56 -6.80 26.32
C ARG A 40 3.89 -6.20 25.92
N ILE A 41 5.02 -6.73 26.38
CA ILE A 41 6.36 -6.33 25.92
C ILE A 41 6.51 -6.59 24.41
N SER A 42 6.05 -7.74 23.94
CA SER A 42 6.08 -8.08 22.52
C SER A 42 5.25 -7.10 21.69
N MET A 43 4.08 -6.71 22.19
CA MET A 43 3.25 -5.68 21.53
C MET A 43 3.97 -4.32 21.48
N ILE A 44 4.55 -3.87 22.61
CA ILE A 44 5.28 -2.59 22.64
C ILE A 44 6.49 -2.62 21.70
N PHE A 45 7.25 -3.73 21.66
CA PHE A 45 8.35 -3.90 20.72
C PHE A 45 7.87 -3.77 19.26
N PHE A 46 6.75 -4.38 18.95
CA PHE A 46 6.12 -4.25 17.62
C PHE A 46 5.72 -2.80 17.32
N LEU A 47 5.09 -2.09 18.26
CA LEU A 47 4.69 -0.70 18.10
C LEU A 47 5.89 0.25 17.93
N VAL A 48 7.01 -0.01 18.61
CA VAL A 48 8.28 0.73 18.39
C VAL A 48 8.72 0.62 16.93
N ARG A 49 8.60 -0.57 16.32
CA ARG A 49 9.00 -0.80 14.92
C ARG A 49 8.04 -0.18 13.90
N LEU A 50 6.76 -0.01 14.26
CA LEU A 50 5.79 0.71 13.42
C LEU A 50 6.02 2.23 13.49
N ASP A 51 6.33 2.77 14.67
CA ASP A 51 6.62 4.19 14.84
C ASP A 51 8.00 4.59 14.29
N CYS A 52 8.98 3.68 14.36
CA CYS A 52 10.39 3.93 14.04
C CYS A 52 10.92 2.94 12.99
N PRO A 53 10.45 3.01 11.72
CA PRO A 53 10.88 2.08 10.67
C PRO A 53 12.38 2.13 10.35
N GLU A 54 13.08 3.19 10.77
CA GLU A 54 14.54 3.30 10.70
C GLU A 54 15.27 2.26 11.58
N ILE A 55 14.56 1.62 12.53
CA ILE A 55 15.06 0.47 13.31
C ILE A 55 14.80 -0.84 12.54
N PHE A 56 15.16 -0.88 11.28
CA PHE A 56 14.89 -2.00 10.35
C PHE A 56 15.72 -3.26 10.62
N TYR A 57 16.63 -3.22 11.54
CA TYR A 57 17.60 -4.28 11.81
C TYR A 57 17.24 -5.17 13.01
N ALA A 58 16.25 -4.79 13.82
CA ALA A 58 15.80 -5.55 14.98
C ALA A 58 14.47 -6.23 14.68
N VAL A 59 14.47 -7.54 14.45
CA VAL A 59 13.28 -8.29 13.99
C VAL A 59 12.52 -8.98 15.10
N THR A 60 13.25 -9.47 16.10
CA THR A 60 12.67 -10.18 17.26
C THR A 60 13.60 -10.05 18.47
N PHE A 61 13.22 -10.64 19.57
CA PHE A 61 14.00 -10.63 20.81
C PHE A 61 13.70 -11.86 21.67
N LYS A 62 14.59 -12.13 22.63
CA LYS A 62 14.38 -13.08 23.72
C LYS A 62 14.22 -12.31 25.03
N LEU A 63 13.42 -12.83 25.94
CA LEU A 63 13.27 -12.32 27.31
C LEU A 63 13.99 -13.20 28.27
N ARG A 64 14.69 -12.57 29.23
CA ARG A 64 15.29 -13.22 30.39
C ARG A 64 14.81 -12.57 31.66
N LYS A 65 14.38 -13.37 32.62
CA LYS A 65 14.03 -12.92 33.97
C LYS A 65 15.08 -13.42 34.95
N TRP A 66 15.62 -12.52 35.74
CA TRP A 66 16.50 -12.86 36.84
C TRP A 66 15.70 -13.02 38.14
N PRO A 67 16.04 -14.01 39.01
CA PRO A 67 15.41 -14.12 40.33
C PRO A 67 15.55 -12.80 41.11
N GLN A 68 14.47 -12.37 41.74
CA GLN A 68 14.39 -11.15 42.56
C GLN A 68 14.60 -9.82 41.80
N SER A 69 14.52 -9.82 40.47
CA SER A 69 14.56 -8.60 39.67
C SER A 69 13.16 -8.09 39.36
N ASP A 70 12.95 -6.79 39.53
CA ASP A 70 11.74 -6.07 39.11
C ASP A 70 11.81 -5.69 37.63
N ASN A 71 12.84 -6.12 36.93
CA ASN A 71 13.04 -5.89 35.50
C ASN A 71 13.11 -7.19 34.71
N LEU A 72 12.82 -7.10 33.43
CA LEU A 72 13.10 -8.11 32.42
C LEU A 72 14.25 -7.64 31.54
N GLU A 73 15.09 -8.57 31.11
CA GLU A 73 16.16 -8.32 30.19
C GLU A 73 15.72 -8.70 28.78
N ILE A 74 15.82 -7.76 27.85
CA ILE A 74 15.60 -7.96 26.41
C ILE A 74 16.93 -8.26 25.74
N LEU A 75 16.98 -9.35 24.96
CA LEU A 75 18.09 -9.74 24.11
C LEU A 75 17.60 -9.64 22.66
N PRO A 76 17.85 -8.52 21.97
CA PRO A 76 17.38 -8.34 20.60
C PRO A 76 18.12 -9.25 19.63
N GLU A 77 17.41 -9.73 18.62
CA GLU A 77 18.00 -10.46 17.50
C GLU A 77 18.09 -9.52 16.30
N TYR A 78 19.32 -9.23 15.89
CA TYR A 78 19.60 -8.32 14.79
C TYR A 78 19.77 -9.08 13.46
N LEU A 79 19.29 -8.49 12.35
CA LEU A 79 19.45 -9.06 11.00
C LEU A 79 20.91 -9.16 10.53
N PHE A 80 21.76 -8.28 11.04
CA PHE A 80 23.15 -8.13 10.61
C PHE A 80 24.04 -7.84 11.81
N ASP A 81 25.36 -7.98 11.64
CA ASP A 81 26.31 -7.48 12.62
C ASP A 81 26.28 -5.95 12.74
N LYS A 82 26.73 -5.43 13.89
CA LYS A 82 26.65 -4.00 14.21
C LYS A 82 27.38 -3.09 13.19
N LYS A 83 28.46 -3.56 12.57
CA LYS A 83 29.19 -2.81 11.54
C LYS A 83 28.34 -2.69 10.28
N THR A 84 27.77 -3.79 9.84
CA THR A 84 26.87 -3.85 8.69
C THR A 84 25.62 -3.00 8.93
N ILE A 85 25.01 -3.07 10.12
CA ILE A 85 23.86 -2.21 10.48
C ILE A 85 24.21 -0.73 10.30
N ARG A 86 25.33 -0.26 10.84
CA ARG A 86 25.74 1.15 10.73
C ARG A 86 25.98 1.58 9.28
N GLN A 87 26.53 0.68 8.44
CA GLN A 87 26.69 0.95 7.01
C GLN A 87 25.32 1.05 6.30
N GLN A 88 24.42 0.13 6.60
CA GLN A 88 23.06 0.12 6.02
C GLN A 88 22.24 1.32 6.49
N GLN A 89 22.33 1.72 7.75
CA GLN A 89 21.68 2.94 8.25
C GLN A 89 22.10 4.18 7.45
N LYS A 90 23.41 4.36 7.19
CA LYS A 90 23.89 5.46 6.34
C LYS A 90 23.36 5.38 4.91
N ALA A 91 23.37 4.19 4.33
CA ALA A 91 22.85 3.97 2.97
C ALA A 91 21.36 4.28 2.88
N MET A 92 20.55 3.82 3.84
CA MET A 92 19.11 4.08 3.88
C MET A 92 18.81 5.55 4.11
N SER A 93 19.49 6.22 5.05
CA SER A 93 19.36 7.67 5.26
C SER A 93 19.64 8.45 3.97
N ALA A 94 20.77 8.18 3.32
CA ALA A 94 21.13 8.83 2.06
C ALA A 94 20.10 8.55 0.93
N ARG A 95 19.54 7.33 0.88
CA ARG A 95 18.50 6.95 -0.09
C ARG A 95 17.22 7.74 0.16
N VAL A 96 16.75 7.78 1.40
CA VAL A 96 15.55 8.52 1.82
C VAL A 96 15.73 10.02 1.54
N GLU A 97 16.84 10.62 1.92
CA GLU A 97 17.14 12.03 1.65
C GLU A 97 17.15 12.35 0.15
N LYS A 98 17.73 11.47 -0.68
CA LYS A 98 17.77 11.64 -2.12
C LYS A 98 16.36 11.66 -2.71
N LEU A 99 15.48 10.72 -2.30
CA LEU A 99 14.11 10.64 -2.77
C LEU A 99 13.28 11.84 -2.27
N ALA A 100 13.38 12.20 -1.00
CA ALA A 100 12.67 13.34 -0.42
C ALA A 100 13.07 14.67 -1.07
N ARG A 101 14.36 14.85 -1.35
CA ARG A 101 14.87 16.09 -1.99
C ARG A 101 14.25 16.34 -3.36
N ALA A 102 13.96 15.28 -4.14
CA ALA A 102 13.39 15.38 -5.47
C ALA A 102 12.03 16.11 -5.51
N VAL A 103 11.29 16.06 -4.40
CA VAL A 103 9.92 16.62 -4.31
C VAL A 103 9.72 17.56 -3.11
N SER A 104 10.79 18.01 -2.47
CA SER A 104 10.74 18.81 -1.23
C SER A 104 9.91 20.08 -1.35
N THR A 105 9.83 20.70 -2.53
CA THR A 105 9.10 21.93 -2.79
C THR A 105 7.66 21.72 -3.28
N LYS A 106 7.23 20.47 -3.43
CA LYS A 106 5.90 20.13 -3.90
C LYS A 106 4.86 20.22 -2.78
N THR A 107 3.57 20.24 -3.15
CA THR A 107 2.46 20.13 -2.18
C THR A 107 2.46 18.76 -1.48
N GLU A 108 1.77 18.65 -0.35
CA GLU A 108 1.67 17.37 0.39
C GLU A 108 1.11 16.26 -0.50
N LEU A 109 0.04 16.52 -1.25
CA LEU A 109 -0.57 15.56 -2.17
C LEU A 109 0.38 15.15 -3.32
N GLU A 110 1.14 16.08 -3.88
CA GLU A 110 2.14 15.76 -4.92
C GLU A 110 3.32 14.96 -4.37
N LYS A 111 3.72 15.21 -3.13
CA LYS A 111 4.77 14.44 -2.42
C LYS A 111 4.30 13.02 -2.15
N GLU A 112 3.07 12.87 -1.65
CA GLU A 112 2.45 11.58 -1.41
C GLU A 112 2.33 10.76 -2.70
N LEU A 113 1.82 11.36 -3.77
CA LEU A 113 1.72 10.72 -5.08
C LEU A 113 3.09 10.25 -5.59
N TYR A 114 4.14 11.07 -5.42
CA TYR A 114 5.49 10.67 -5.78
C TYR A 114 5.99 9.47 -4.98
N ILE A 115 5.70 9.40 -3.68
CA ILE A 115 6.06 8.25 -2.83
C ILE A 115 5.35 6.99 -3.34
N HIS A 116 4.05 7.09 -3.57
CA HIS A 116 3.23 5.99 -4.08
C HIS A 116 3.75 5.48 -5.42
N ASP A 117 3.93 6.38 -6.40
CA ASP A 117 4.40 6.03 -7.74
C ASP A 117 5.80 5.42 -7.68
N PHE A 118 6.70 5.98 -6.85
CA PHE A 118 8.02 5.39 -6.64
C PHE A 118 7.93 3.93 -6.16
N ILE A 119 7.05 3.63 -5.21
CA ILE A 119 6.84 2.26 -4.71
C ILE A 119 6.31 1.38 -5.83
N CYS A 120 5.24 1.77 -6.51
CA CYS A 120 4.61 0.96 -7.56
C CYS A 120 5.51 0.72 -8.78
N GLU A 121 6.41 1.65 -9.11
CA GLU A 121 7.27 1.58 -10.28
C GLU A 121 8.62 0.90 -10.02
N ASN A 122 9.11 0.89 -8.78
CA ASN A 122 10.48 0.46 -8.47
C ASN A 122 10.57 -0.73 -7.53
N ILE A 123 9.47 -1.19 -6.94
CA ILE A 123 9.46 -2.29 -5.99
C ILE A 123 8.74 -3.49 -6.58
N HIS A 124 9.21 -4.68 -6.24
CA HIS A 124 8.54 -5.93 -6.56
C HIS A 124 8.08 -6.62 -5.27
N TYR A 125 6.91 -7.26 -5.31
CA TYR A 125 6.43 -8.01 -4.16
C TYR A 125 7.28 -9.27 -3.94
N ASP A 126 7.82 -9.43 -2.73
CA ASP A 126 8.67 -10.58 -2.40
C ASP A 126 7.85 -11.82 -2.02
N LYS A 127 7.59 -12.68 -3.01
CA LYS A 127 6.91 -13.96 -2.80
C LYS A 127 7.66 -14.91 -1.86
N LEU A 128 8.99 -14.74 -1.72
CA LEU A 128 9.82 -15.57 -0.82
C LEU A 128 9.77 -15.09 0.63
N LYS A 129 9.23 -13.90 0.88
CA LYS A 129 9.04 -13.31 2.21
C LYS A 129 10.32 -13.35 3.06
N LYS A 130 11.44 -12.93 2.47
CA LYS A 130 12.73 -12.87 3.17
C LYS A 130 12.66 -11.91 4.37
N PRO A 131 13.39 -12.17 5.47
CA PRO A 131 13.31 -11.32 6.67
C PRO A 131 13.51 -9.83 6.40
N TYR A 132 14.44 -9.46 5.53
CA TYR A 132 14.70 -8.05 5.18
C TYR A 132 13.58 -7.41 4.34
N SER A 133 12.72 -8.21 3.69
CA SER A 133 11.60 -7.71 2.90
C SER A 133 10.46 -7.15 3.76
N HIS A 134 10.44 -7.45 5.07
CA HIS A 134 9.54 -6.87 6.06
C HIS A 134 10.03 -5.50 6.59
N GLU A 135 11.21 -5.07 6.18
CA GLU A 135 11.86 -3.85 6.65
C GLU A 135 12.19 -2.90 5.49
N ILE A 136 12.44 -1.62 5.78
CA ILE A 136 12.72 -0.60 4.74
C ILE A 136 13.90 -0.96 3.84
N ILE A 137 14.84 -1.75 4.32
CA ILE A 137 15.99 -2.19 3.54
C ILE A 137 15.59 -3.09 2.35
N GLY A 138 14.49 -3.83 2.47
CA GLY A 138 13.94 -4.60 1.36
C GLY A 138 13.50 -3.68 0.20
N PRO A 139 12.45 -2.88 0.35
CA PRO A 139 11.98 -1.99 -0.72
C PRO A 139 13.02 -0.94 -1.12
N LEU A 140 13.59 -0.19 -0.18
CA LEU A 140 14.47 0.94 -0.51
C LEU A 140 15.91 0.53 -0.87
N GLY A 141 16.37 -0.64 -0.38
CA GLY A 141 17.72 -1.13 -0.63
C GLY A 141 17.80 -2.17 -1.75
N HIS A 142 16.88 -3.13 -1.76
CA HIS A 142 16.89 -4.26 -2.68
C HIS A 142 15.80 -4.24 -3.76
N GLY A 143 14.88 -3.27 -3.71
CA GLY A 143 13.76 -3.17 -4.65
C GLY A 143 12.71 -4.28 -4.49
N VAL A 144 12.66 -4.94 -3.32
CA VAL A 144 11.69 -6.01 -3.03
C VAL A 144 11.11 -5.83 -1.64
N GLY A 145 9.80 -6.09 -1.47
CA GLY A 145 9.16 -5.97 -0.16
C GLY A 145 7.88 -6.76 -0.06
N VAL A 146 7.49 -7.05 1.18
CA VAL A 146 6.12 -7.46 1.50
C VAL A 146 5.34 -6.25 2.03
N CYS A 147 4.05 -6.39 2.28
CA CYS A 147 3.17 -5.29 2.72
C CYS A 147 3.75 -4.47 3.89
N GLU A 148 4.29 -5.12 4.92
CA GLU A 148 4.89 -4.43 6.07
C GLU A 148 6.11 -3.59 5.67
N GLY A 149 7.03 -4.13 4.86
CA GLY A 149 8.22 -3.40 4.40
C GLY A 149 7.86 -2.24 3.47
N ILE A 150 6.84 -2.42 2.63
CA ILE A 150 6.30 -1.37 1.75
C ILE A 150 5.68 -0.26 2.60
N ALA A 151 4.79 -0.58 3.55
CA ALA A 151 4.16 0.39 4.43
C ALA A 151 5.19 1.17 5.29
N LYS A 152 6.23 0.48 5.80
CA LYS A 152 7.37 1.11 6.49
C LYS A 152 8.14 2.07 5.58
N SER A 153 8.30 1.71 4.30
CA SER A 153 9.02 2.55 3.33
C SER A 153 8.21 3.80 2.96
N VAL A 154 6.90 3.67 2.81
CA VAL A 154 5.99 4.82 2.66
C VAL A 154 6.13 5.74 3.87
N LYS A 155 6.03 5.20 5.11
CA LYS A 155 6.12 6.00 6.33
C LYS A 155 7.44 6.77 6.43
N VAL A 156 8.58 6.13 6.24
CA VAL A 156 9.88 6.81 6.37
C VAL A 156 10.07 7.92 5.32
N LEU A 157 9.51 7.76 4.12
CA LEU A 157 9.51 8.79 3.09
C LEU A 157 8.56 9.94 3.43
N CYS A 158 7.37 9.62 3.96
CA CYS A 158 6.43 10.63 4.47
C CYS A 158 7.06 11.46 5.60
N ASP A 159 7.68 10.79 6.58
CA ASP A 159 8.36 11.47 7.69
C ASP A 159 9.47 12.41 7.20
N ALA A 160 10.27 11.98 6.23
CA ALA A 160 11.32 12.81 5.62
C ALA A 160 10.78 14.03 4.86
N LEU A 161 9.54 13.97 4.39
CA LEU A 161 8.85 15.04 3.66
C LEU A 161 7.91 15.87 4.53
N GLY A 162 7.82 15.57 5.84
CA GLY A 162 6.97 16.26 6.79
C GLY A 162 5.48 15.90 6.67
N ILE A 163 5.14 14.80 6.00
CA ILE A 163 3.77 14.29 5.90
C ILE A 163 3.51 13.36 7.09
N TRP A 164 2.42 13.62 7.82
CA TRP A 164 2.01 12.71 8.89
C TRP A 164 1.53 11.37 8.29
N CYS A 165 2.07 10.28 8.80
CA CYS A 165 1.80 8.95 8.31
C CYS A 165 1.92 7.93 9.44
N ILE A 166 1.01 6.97 9.51
CA ILE A 166 1.11 5.78 10.37
C ILE A 166 1.00 4.52 9.54
N ILE A 167 1.45 3.40 10.12
CA ILE A 167 1.29 2.08 9.56
C ILE A 167 0.19 1.38 10.34
N VAL A 168 -0.85 0.93 9.68
CA VAL A 168 -1.94 0.17 10.31
C VAL A 168 -1.87 -1.29 9.89
N ILE A 169 -2.38 -2.17 10.76
CA ILE A 169 -2.33 -3.62 10.59
C ILE A 169 -3.74 -4.19 10.74
N SER A 170 -4.13 -5.08 9.82
CA SER A 170 -5.29 -5.94 9.98
C SER A 170 -4.88 -7.37 10.37
N GLU A 171 -5.81 -8.12 10.96
CA GLU A 171 -5.60 -9.53 11.26
C GLU A 171 -5.77 -10.43 10.03
N ALA A 172 -5.21 -11.62 10.12
CA ALA A 172 -5.58 -12.71 9.24
C ALA A 172 -7.03 -13.13 9.51
N ASN A 173 -7.74 -13.52 8.46
CA ASN A 173 -9.13 -14.01 8.57
C ASN A 173 -9.25 -15.35 7.85
N PRO A 174 -9.06 -16.49 8.58
CA PRO A 174 -9.14 -17.83 7.99
C PRO A 174 -10.50 -18.15 7.35
N GLU A 175 -11.60 -17.58 7.88
CA GLU A 175 -12.95 -17.78 7.34
C GLU A 175 -13.08 -17.22 5.93
N LYS A 176 -12.42 -16.08 5.69
CA LYS A 176 -12.31 -15.45 4.36
C LYS A 176 -11.10 -15.95 3.57
N LYS A 177 -10.37 -16.98 4.05
CA LYS A 177 -9.14 -17.52 3.47
C LYS A 177 -7.96 -16.54 3.46
N ILE A 178 -8.02 -15.48 4.24
CA ILE A 178 -6.92 -14.52 4.43
C ILE A 178 -5.95 -15.13 5.43
N LYS A 179 -4.80 -15.59 4.94
CA LYS A 179 -3.82 -16.36 5.73
C LYS A 179 -2.90 -15.50 6.58
N TYR A 180 -2.69 -14.24 6.23
CA TYR A 180 -1.68 -13.38 6.82
C TYR A 180 -2.28 -12.05 7.21
N ARG A 181 -1.64 -11.39 8.18
CA ARG A 181 -1.86 -9.99 8.50
C ARG A 181 -1.51 -9.14 7.29
N HIS A 182 -2.23 -8.04 7.11
CA HIS A 182 -1.92 -7.06 6.10
C HIS A 182 -1.53 -5.73 6.74
N ALA A 183 -0.64 -4.99 6.09
CA ALA A 183 -0.13 -3.70 6.54
C ALA A 183 -0.26 -2.66 5.43
N TRP A 184 -0.79 -1.48 5.77
CA TRP A 184 -0.86 -0.31 4.88
C TRP A 184 -0.72 0.98 5.67
N ASN A 185 -0.95 2.12 5.07
CA ASN A 185 -0.75 3.42 5.71
C ASN A 185 -2.05 4.20 5.87
N ILE A 186 -2.11 5.03 6.92
CA ILE A 186 -3.00 6.18 6.97
C ILE A 186 -2.11 7.42 6.89
N VAL A 187 -2.44 8.33 5.98
CA VAL A 187 -1.73 9.59 5.75
C VAL A 187 -2.63 10.77 6.03
N LYS A 188 -2.03 11.90 6.38
CA LYS A 188 -2.76 13.16 6.57
C LYS A 188 -2.35 14.14 5.49
N ILE A 189 -3.32 14.58 4.69
CA ILE A 189 -3.14 15.61 3.68
C ILE A 189 -4.01 16.82 4.07
N GLY A 190 -3.36 17.95 4.28
CA GLY A 190 -4.02 19.11 4.85
C GLY A 190 -4.53 18.86 6.26
N LYS A 191 -5.86 18.77 6.42
CA LYS A 191 -6.51 18.49 7.72
C LYS A 191 -7.20 17.13 7.78
N THR A 192 -7.13 16.35 6.73
CA THR A 192 -7.94 15.14 6.53
C THR A 192 -7.04 13.90 6.44
N TYR A 193 -7.55 12.77 6.92
CA TYR A 193 -6.85 11.48 6.94
C TYR A 193 -7.41 10.57 5.85
N TYR A 194 -6.52 9.80 5.23
CA TYR A 194 -6.83 8.90 4.11
C TYR A 194 -6.07 7.59 4.24
N HIS A 195 -6.67 6.51 3.77
CA HIS A 195 -5.96 5.25 3.58
C HIS A 195 -5.14 5.29 2.30
N LEU A 196 -3.92 4.78 2.38
CA LEU A 196 -2.98 4.60 1.28
C LEU A 196 -2.43 3.18 1.31
N ASP A 197 -2.83 2.34 0.36
CA ASP A 197 -2.26 0.99 0.22
C ASP A 197 -1.48 0.84 -1.08
N ALA A 198 -0.21 1.16 -1.03
CA ALA A 198 0.70 0.99 -2.15
C ALA A 198 0.98 -0.49 -2.49
N THR A 199 0.70 -1.43 -1.58
CA THR A 199 0.88 -2.86 -1.85
C THR A 199 -0.20 -3.40 -2.78
N PHE A 200 -1.46 -3.04 -2.53
CA PHE A 200 -2.56 -3.43 -3.41
C PHE A 200 -2.41 -2.76 -4.78
N ASP A 201 -2.07 -1.48 -4.83
CA ASP A 201 -1.83 -0.79 -6.09
C ASP A 201 -0.63 -1.37 -6.86
N LEU A 202 0.47 -1.73 -6.17
CA LEU A 202 1.61 -2.43 -6.76
C LEU A 202 1.18 -3.75 -7.44
N SER A 203 0.31 -4.50 -6.79
CA SER A 203 -0.16 -5.79 -7.30
C SER A 203 -0.98 -5.66 -8.59
N LEU A 204 -1.72 -4.56 -8.71
CA LEU A 204 -2.52 -4.21 -9.89
C LEU A 204 -1.69 -3.55 -10.99
N SER A 205 -0.52 -2.99 -10.66
CA SER A 205 0.36 -2.23 -11.56
C SER A 205 1.21 -3.14 -12.43
N LYS A 206 0.61 -3.81 -13.42
CA LYS A 206 1.34 -4.69 -14.37
C LYS A 206 2.00 -3.87 -15.50
N THR A 207 1.21 -3.12 -16.23
CA THR A 207 1.63 -2.31 -17.40
C THR A 207 1.56 -0.82 -17.11
N LEU A 208 0.75 -0.42 -16.14
CA LEU A 208 0.48 0.96 -15.75
C LEU A 208 0.42 1.06 -14.25
N THR A 209 0.92 2.16 -13.70
CA THR A 209 0.77 2.46 -12.27
C THR A 209 -0.71 2.64 -11.95
N ARG A 210 -1.21 1.85 -10.99
CA ARG A 210 -2.59 1.90 -10.49
C ARG A 210 -2.64 2.76 -9.22
N HIS A 211 -3.79 3.38 -8.98
CA HIS A 211 -4.04 4.25 -7.84
C HIS A 211 -5.42 3.96 -7.22
N ASP A 212 -5.81 2.71 -7.26
CA ASP A 212 -7.13 2.26 -6.82
C ASP A 212 -7.29 2.34 -5.30
N TYR A 213 -6.15 2.30 -4.59
CA TYR A 213 -6.06 2.36 -3.13
C TYR A 213 -5.31 3.62 -2.64
N PHE A 214 -5.34 4.68 -3.45
CA PHE A 214 -4.73 5.97 -3.12
C PHE A 214 -5.78 6.94 -2.57
N ASN A 215 -5.64 7.33 -1.30
CA ASN A 215 -6.51 8.27 -0.58
C ASN A 215 -7.98 7.83 -0.48
N LEU A 216 -8.18 6.61 0.01
CA LEU A 216 -9.51 6.08 0.28
C LEU A 216 -10.05 6.49 1.65
N SER A 217 -11.38 6.56 1.75
CA SER A 217 -12.10 6.62 3.04
C SER A 217 -12.24 5.23 3.67
N ASP A 218 -12.66 5.19 4.96
CA ASP A 218 -13.02 3.95 5.66
C ASP A 218 -14.08 3.14 4.87
N ASP A 219 -15.12 3.79 4.36
CA ASP A 219 -16.19 3.14 3.58
C ASP A 219 -15.66 2.49 2.29
N ALA A 220 -14.58 3.00 1.73
CA ALA A 220 -14.00 2.48 0.51
C ALA A 220 -12.97 1.37 0.79
N ILE A 221 -12.05 1.57 1.74
CA ILE A 221 -10.99 0.59 2.02
C ILE A 221 -11.56 -0.71 2.60
N PHE A 222 -12.55 -0.63 3.51
CA PHE A 222 -13.13 -1.82 4.14
C PHE A 222 -14.11 -2.61 3.25
N ARG A 223 -14.18 -2.32 1.96
CA ARG A 223 -14.87 -3.21 0.99
C ARG A 223 -14.10 -4.51 0.77
N ASP A 224 -12.78 -4.47 0.90
CA ASP A 224 -11.89 -5.60 0.65
C ASP A 224 -10.72 -5.73 1.65
N HIS A 225 -10.61 -4.82 2.61
CA HIS A 225 -9.66 -4.92 3.72
C HIS A 225 -10.36 -5.37 5.00
N GLU A 226 -9.65 -6.16 5.82
CA GLU A 226 -10.12 -6.54 7.14
C GLU A 226 -9.99 -5.36 8.13
N PRO A 227 -10.79 -5.35 9.21
CA PRO A 227 -10.73 -4.30 10.22
C PRO A 227 -9.32 -4.13 10.81
N ILE A 228 -8.96 -2.88 11.07
CA ILE A 228 -7.66 -2.54 11.67
C ILE A 228 -7.64 -3.00 13.14
N MET A 229 -6.57 -3.70 13.52
CA MET A 229 -6.33 -4.18 14.88
C MET A 229 -5.50 -3.23 15.75
N THR A 230 -4.76 -2.30 15.12
CA THR A 230 -3.95 -1.30 15.84
C THR A 230 -4.73 -0.01 16.05
N GLU A 231 -4.27 0.82 17.00
CA GLU A 231 -4.81 2.19 17.12
C GLU A 231 -4.71 2.92 15.78
N HIS A 232 -5.74 3.66 15.45
CA HIS A 232 -5.81 4.41 14.19
C HIS A 232 -6.75 5.61 14.30
N VAL A 233 -6.72 6.46 13.29
CA VAL A 233 -7.62 7.59 13.15
C VAL A 233 -8.64 7.31 12.05
N PRO A 234 -9.90 7.75 12.17
CA PRO A 234 -10.91 7.53 11.15
C PRO A 234 -10.61 8.36 9.88
N CYS A 235 -10.84 7.75 8.73
CA CYS A 235 -10.71 8.35 7.40
C CYS A 235 -12.09 8.54 6.78
N THR A 236 -12.76 9.65 7.13
CA THR A 236 -14.17 9.88 6.76
C THR A 236 -14.37 10.57 5.42
N ASP A 237 -13.30 10.97 4.75
CA ASP A 237 -13.32 11.72 3.50
C ASP A 237 -12.55 10.96 2.41
N GLY A 238 -13.10 10.93 1.20
CA GLY A 238 -12.47 10.38 0.00
C GLY A 238 -12.25 11.44 -1.08
N SER A 239 -12.25 12.75 -0.74
CA SER A 239 -12.16 13.85 -1.72
C SER A 239 -10.86 13.83 -2.52
N HIS A 240 -9.74 13.38 -1.91
CA HIS A 240 -8.44 13.24 -2.57
C HIS A 240 -8.20 11.86 -3.19
N PHE A 241 -9.25 11.04 -3.35
CA PHE A 241 -9.14 9.83 -4.14
C PHE A 241 -8.61 10.15 -5.54
N TYR A 242 -7.58 9.43 -5.96
CA TYR A 242 -6.81 9.73 -7.17
C TYR A 242 -7.68 10.02 -8.40
N TYR A 243 -8.66 9.16 -8.68
CA TYR A 243 -9.50 9.30 -9.88
C TYR A 243 -10.46 10.50 -9.81
N LEU A 244 -10.82 10.97 -8.62
CA LEU A 244 -11.55 12.22 -8.43
C LEU A 244 -10.65 13.43 -8.72
N GLU A 245 -9.47 13.49 -8.12
CA GLU A 245 -8.47 14.53 -8.33
C GLU A 245 -8.07 14.67 -9.81
N LYS A 246 -7.88 13.56 -10.49
CA LYS A 246 -7.51 13.54 -11.93
C LYS A 246 -8.69 13.68 -12.87
N LYS A 247 -9.93 13.88 -12.37
CA LYS A 247 -11.16 13.96 -13.17
C LYS A 247 -11.37 12.73 -14.07
N LEU A 248 -11.02 11.57 -13.54
CA LEU A 248 -11.16 10.25 -14.15
C LEU A 248 -12.28 9.42 -13.50
N SER A 249 -13.19 10.08 -12.78
CA SER A 249 -14.32 9.46 -12.10
C SER A 249 -15.62 9.87 -12.80
N PHE A 250 -16.39 8.89 -13.29
CA PHE A 250 -17.53 9.10 -14.16
C PHE A 250 -18.83 8.62 -13.54
N THR A 251 -19.95 9.31 -13.86
CA THR A 251 -21.31 8.95 -13.47
C THR A 251 -22.19 8.60 -14.66
N LYS A 252 -21.74 8.87 -15.90
CA LYS A 252 -22.51 8.68 -17.13
C LYS A 252 -21.76 7.78 -18.10
N GLN A 253 -22.44 6.77 -18.62
CA GLN A 253 -21.86 5.83 -19.58
C GLN A 253 -21.40 6.52 -20.86
N GLU A 254 -22.13 7.52 -21.34
CA GLU A 254 -21.79 8.31 -22.55
C GLU A 254 -20.45 9.04 -22.40
N GLU A 255 -20.15 9.54 -21.20
CA GLU A 255 -18.84 10.19 -20.94
C GLU A 255 -17.70 9.17 -20.98
N VAL A 256 -17.92 7.95 -20.44
CA VAL A 256 -16.96 6.85 -20.52
C VAL A 256 -16.72 6.47 -21.99
N LYS A 257 -17.79 6.24 -22.78
CA LYS A 257 -17.69 5.92 -24.21
C LYS A 257 -16.90 6.98 -24.96
N LYS A 258 -17.22 8.27 -24.76
CA LYS A 258 -16.50 9.40 -25.38
C LYS A 258 -15.01 9.42 -25.02
N ARG A 259 -14.68 9.18 -23.76
CA ARG A 259 -13.27 9.13 -23.31
C ARG A 259 -12.54 7.90 -23.84
N ALA A 260 -13.20 6.74 -23.90
CA ALA A 260 -12.67 5.53 -24.49
C ALA A 260 -12.33 5.75 -25.99
N ALA A 261 -13.21 6.39 -26.77
CA ALA A 261 -12.95 6.72 -28.18
C ALA A 261 -11.73 7.65 -28.35
N GLN A 262 -11.57 8.64 -27.44
CA GLN A 262 -10.41 9.53 -27.45
C GLN A 262 -9.11 8.81 -27.12
N ALA A 263 -9.15 7.88 -26.15
CA ALA A 263 -8.00 7.08 -25.76
C ALA A 263 -7.60 6.08 -26.84
N ALA A 264 -8.58 5.37 -27.43
CA ALA A 264 -8.39 4.45 -28.54
C ALA A 264 -7.73 5.13 -29.76
N LYS A 265 -8.21 6.33 -30.15
CA LYS A 265 -7.61 7.13 -31.22
C LYS A 265 -6.13 7.45 -30.94
N LYS A 266 -5.76 7.68 -29.68
CA LYS A 266 -4.40 8.05 -29.26
C LYS A 266 -3.52 6.83 -28.95
N LYS A 267 -4.05 5.61 -29.02
CA LYS A 267 -3.40 4.37 -28.57
C LYS A 267 -2.88 4.49 -27.14
N LYS A 268 -3.65 5.14 -26.25
CA LYS A 268 -3.31 5.31 -24.85
C LYS A 268 -4.28 4.54 -23.99
N PRO A 269 -3.83 3.93 -22.89
CA PRO A 269 -4.72 3.30 -21.94
C PRO A 269 -5.67 4.32 -21.30
N PHE A 270 -6.83 3.84 -20.84
CA PHE A 270 -7.84 4.63 -20.19
C PHE A 270 -8.21 4.00 -18.85
N LEU A 271 -7.73 4.60 -17.76
CA LEU A 271 -8.09 4.23 -16.40
C LEU A 271 -9.19 5.14 -15.90
N PHE A 272 -10.21 4.57 -15.27
CA PHE A 272 -11.29 5.37 -14.69
C PHE A 272 -12.01 4.65 -13.56
N HIS A 273 -12.56 5.44 -12.66
CA HIS A 273 -13.45 5.02 -11.58
C HIS A 273 -14.90 5.26 -11.98
N TRP A 274 -15.77 4.28 -11.72
CA TRP A 274 -17.21 4.41 -11.89
C TRP A 274 -17.88 4.79 -10.57
N ARG A 275 -18.61 5.92 -10.54
CA ARG A 275 -19.40 6.39 -9.39
C ARG A 275 -20.87 6.72 -9.74
N GLY A 276 -21.37 6.22 -10.84
CA GLY A 276 -22.76 6.37 -11.28
C GLY A 276 -23.73 5.42 -10.58
N GLY A 277 -23.52 5.15 -9.29
CA GLY A 277 -24.22 4.17 -8.48
C GLY A 277 -23.37 2.89 -8.30
N TYR A 278 -23.93 1.88 -7.61
CA TYR A 278 -23.28 0.57 -7.46
C TYR A 278 -22.94 -0.03 -8.82
N LEU A 279 -21.71 -0.51 -8.99
CA LEU A 279 -21.29 -1.21 -10.20
C LEU A 279 -21.94 -2.61 -10.22
N THR A 280 -23.14 -2.70 -10.81
CA THR A 280 -23.79 -4.00 -11.04
C THR A 280 -23.29 -4.66 -12.32
N ARG A 281 -23.56 -5.95 -12.49
CA ARG A 281 -23.21 -6.67 -13.73
C ARG A 281 -23.85 -6.03 -14.96
N GLU A 282 -25.10 -5.53 -14.85
CA GLU A 282 -25.79 -4.84 -15.95
C GLU A 282 -25.11 -3.52 -16.31
N ILE A 283 -24.71 -2.72 -15.31
CA ILE A 283 -23.95 -1.47 -15.55
C ILE A 283 -22.60 -1.78 -16.17
N LEU A 284 -21.88 -2.76 -15.63
CA LEU A 284 -20.61 -3.19 -16.20
C LEU A 284 -20.77 -3.62 -17.67
N LYS A 285 -21.75 -4.46 -17.98
CA LYS A 285 -22.04 -4.89 -19.35
C LYS A 285 -22.28 -3.70 -20.29
N LYS A 286 -23.06 -2.71 -19.86
CA LYS A 286 -23.30 -1.49 -20.66
C LYS A 286 -22.03 -0.66 -20.85
N LEU A 287 -21.20 -0.53 -19.83
CA LEU A 287 -19.89 0.16 -19.93
C LEU A 287 -18.98 -0.57 -20.93
N LEU A 288 -18.87 -1.89 -20.83
CA LEU A 288 -18.04 -2.71 -21.73
C LEU A 288 -18.49 -2.61 -23.18
N ILE A 289 -19.81 -2.71 -23.45
CA ILE A 289 -20.37 -2.53 -24.80
C ILE A 289 -19.98 -1.15 -25.37
N GLY A 290 -20.19 -0.07 -24.58
CA GLY A 290 -19.84 1.28 -25.04
C GLY A 290 -18.34 1.48 -25.29
N ILE A 291 -17.47 0.86 -24.48
CA ILE A 291 -16.01 0.88 -24.66
C ILE A 291 -15.62 0.11 -25.92
N GLU A 292 -16.19 -1.07 -26.13
CA GLU A 292 -15.91 -1.90 -27.30
C GLU A 292 -16.35 -1.23 -28.60
N GLU A 293 -17.57 -0.67 -28.65
CA GLU A 293 -18.04 0.12 -29.80
C GLU A 293 -17.10 1.27 -30.09
N ALA A 294 -16.69 2.02 -29.06
CA ALA A 294 -15.75 3.14 -29.20
C ALA A 294 -14.37 2.72 -29.71
N ALA A 295 -13.89 1.53 -29.34
CA ALA A 295 -12.66 0.96 -29.83
C ALA A 295 -12.79 0.53 -31.30
N LYS A 296 -13.84 -0.22 -31.65
CA LYS A 296 -14.14 -0.69 -33.02
C LYS A 296 -14.24 0.46 -34.02
N GLU A 297 -14.89 1.58 -33.64
CA GLU A 297 -14.94 2.79 -34.45
C GLU A 297 -13.56 3.36 -34.81
N LYS A 298 -12.53 2.99 -34.06
CA LYS A 298 -11.13 3.42 -34.24
C LYS A 298 -10.23 2.30 -34.79
N GLY A 299 -10.80 1.18 -35.24
CA GLY A 299 -10.05 0.01 -35.70
C GLY A 299 -9.23 -0.66 -34.60
N LYS A 300 -9.75 -0.64 -33.37
CA LYS A 300 -9.11 -1.22 -32.18
C LYS A 300 -10.01 -2.25 -31.53
N GLN A 301 -9.39 -3.15 -30.78
CA GLN A 301 -10.03 -3.98 -29.76
C GLN A 301 -9.67 -3.44 -28.37
N ALA A 302 -10.60 -3.58 -27.42
CA ALA A 302 -10.39 -3.16 -26.04
C ALA A 302 -10.13 -4.38 -25.16
N LYS A 303 -9.04 -4.34 -24.39
CA LYS A 303 -8.76 -5.27 -23.29
C LYS A 303 -9.06 -4.55 -21.99
N VAL A 304 -9.92 -5.12 -21.13
CA VAL A 304 -10.38 -4.48 -19.90
C VAL A 304 -10.01 -5.31 -18.69
N SER A 305 -9.35 -4.71 -17.72
CA SER A 305 -9.18 -5.25 -16.38
C SER A 305 -9.98 -4.43 -15.37
N LEU A 306 -10.51 -5.07 -14.34
CA LEU A 306 -11.44 -4.48 -13.40
C LEU A 306 -11.02 -4.76 -11.95
N ASN A 307 -10.86 -3.71 -11.16
CA ASN A 307 -10.95 -3.80 -9.72
C ASN A 307 -12.42 -3.59 -9.32
N TRP A 308 -13.09 -4.69 -9.01
CA TRP A 308 -14.53 -4.68 -8.72
C TRP A 308 -14.85 -3.90 -7.45
N MET A 309 -14.05 -4.09 -6.39
CA MET A 309 -14.33 -3.52 -5.07
C MET A 309 -14.20 -2.00 -5.07
N GLN A 310 -13.23 -1.49 -5.81
CA GLN A 310 -13.03 -0.05 -5.96
C GLN A 310 -13.72 0.53 -7.21
N ALA A 311 -14.43 -0.31 -7.98
CA ALA A 311 -15.11 0.08 -9.23
C ALA A 311 -14.20 0.83 -10.21
N VAL A 312 -12.94 0.39 -10.35
CA VAL A 312 -11.94 0.99 -11.24
C VAL A 312 -11.68 0.07 -12.41
N LEU A 313 -11.81 0.62 -13.62
CA LEU A 313 -11.54 -0.08 -14.87
C LEU A 313 -10.27 0.46 -15.52
N CYS A 314 -9.45 -0.46 -16.03
CA CYS A 314 -8.32 -0.16 -16.89
C CYS A 314 -8.58 -0.74 -18.28
N VAL A 315 -8.56 0.10 -19.29
CA VAL A 315 -8.82 -0.26 -20.69
C VAL A 315 -7.55 -0.03 -21.48
N GLU A 316 -7.04 -1.07 -22.13
CA GLU A 316 -5.94 -1.03 -23.09
C GLU A 316 -6.50 -1.24 -24.50
N PHE A 317 -5.90 -0.58 -25.49
CA PHE A 317 -6.37 -0.61 -26.87
C PHE A 317 -5.28 -1.17 -27.78
N GLU A 318 -5.60 -2.28 -28.46
CA GLU A 318 -4.73 -2.96 -29.40
C GLU A 318 -5.27 -2.82 -30.83
N ASP A 319 -4.41 -2.91 -31.84
CA ASP A 319 -4.84 -2.93 -33.23
C ASP A 319 -5.62 -4.23 -33.49
N MET A 320 -6.74 -4.15 -34.21
CA MET A 320 -7.46 -5.34 -34.61
C MET A 320 -6.64 -6.09 -35.67
N ASP A 321 -6.34 -7.37 -35.46
CA ASP A 321 -5.78 -8.22 -36.51
C ASP A 321 -6.78 -8.38 -37.62
N GLU A 322 -6.35 -8.23 -38.87
CA GLU A 322 -7.21 -8.33 -40.09
C GLU A 322 -7.97 -9.67 -40.11
N ALA A 323 -7.39 -10.76 -39.62
CA ALA A 323 -8.01 -12.08 -39.53
C ALA A 323 -9.17 -12.15 -38.52
N VAL A 324 -9.10 -11.38 -37.40
CA VAL A 324 -10.15 -11.33 -36.37
C VAL A 324 -11.30 -10.40 -36.80
N ALA A 325 -10.99 -9.32 -37.50
CA ALA A 325 -11.98 -8.39 -38.04
C ALA A 325 -13.00 -9.07 -38.97
N VAL A 326 -12.57 -10.08 -39.69
CA VAL A 326 -13.43 -10.86 -40.62
C VAL A 326 -14.29 -11.89 -39.88
N SER A 327 -13.82 -12.43 -38.74
CA SER A 327 -14.56 -13.43 -37.96
C SER A 327 -15.63 -12.83 -37.04
N MET A 328 -15.41 -11.61 -36.51
CA MET A 328 -16.35 -10.93 -35.62
C MET A 328 -17.58 -10.32 -36.32
N GLN A 329 -17.55 -10.15 -37.64
CA GLN A 329 -18.77 -9.80 -38.37
C GLN A 329 -19.82 -10.92 -38.39
N LYS A 330 -19.53 -12.10 -37.80
CA LYS A 330 -20.38 -13.29 -37.81
C LYS A 330 -20.83 -13.83 -36.43
N SER A 331 -20.44 -13.23 -35.30
CA SER A 331 -20.89 -13.72 -33.99
C SER A 331 -21.26 -12.59 -33.05
N ASP A 332 -22.54 -12.53 -32.69
CA ASP A 332 -23.10 -11.64 -31.65
C ASP A 332 -22.87 -12.15 -30.21
N ASP A 333 -21.84 -12.92 -29.94
CA ASP A 333 -21.58 -13.49 -28.61
C ASP A 333 -20.55 -12.66 -27.81
N VAL A 334 -21.05 -12.07 -26.72
CA VAL A 334 -20.35 -11.17 -25.76
C VAL A 334 -19.48 -11.94 -24.75
N ASP A 335 -19.20 -13.23 -24.95
CA ASP A 335 -18.62 -14.11 -23.93
C ASP A 335 -17.07 -14.08 -23.79
N ASN A 336 -16.35 -13.20 -24.49
CA ASN A 336 -14.89 -13.13 -24.44
C ASN A 336 -14.34 -11.87 -23.76
N VAL A 337 -14.85 -11.50 -22.58
CA VAL A 337 -14.19 -10.55 -21.69
C VAL A 337 -13.45 -11.33 -20.62
N GLU A 338 -12.12 -11.42 -20.71
CA GLU A 338 -11.31 -11.89 -19.60
C GLU A 338 -11.47 -10.90 -18.44
N ILE A 339 -12.34 -11.23 -17.50
CA ILE A 339 -12.45 -10.54 -16.21
C ILE A 339 -11.34 -11.14 -15.34
N GLU A 340 -10.15 -10.57 -15.39
CA GLU A 340 -9.14 -10.81 -14.35
C GLU A 340 -9.66 -10.15 -13.06
N GLN A 341 -10.37 -10.92 -12.23
CA GLN A 341 -10.52 -10.57 -10.82
C GLN A 341 -9.10 -10.63 -10.21
N ALA A 342 -8.69 -9.57 -9.54
CA ALA A 342 -7.56 -9.67 -8.63
C ALA A 342 -7.88 -10.80 -7.65
N ASN A 343 -7.25 -11.96 -7.83
CA ASN A 343 -7.48 -13.12 -7.00
C ASN A 343 -6.85 -12.82 -5.63
N GLU A 344 -7.69 -12.48 -4.64
CA GLU A 344 -7.32 -12.26 -3.24
C GLU A 344 -6.49 -13.42 -2.65
N GLY A 345 -6.49 -14.59 -3.28
CA GLY A 345 -5.77 -15.78 -2.82
C GLY A 345 -4.28 -15.86 -3.18
N GLU A 346 -3.76 -15.05 -4.10
CA GLU A 346 -2.34 -15.10 -4.51
C GLU A 346 -1.48 -13.98 -3.92
N LEU A 347 -2.08 -12.97 -3.27
CA LEU A 347 -1.38 -11.80 -2.75
C LEU A 347 -1.06 -11.84 -1.25
N LEU A 348 -1.62 -12.78 -0.49
CA LEU A 348 -1.43 -12.86 0.96
C LEU A 348 -0.70 -14.12 1.40
#